data_0d15d356c1d05c0c2c9a5a69d9c5be93
#
_entry.id   0d15d356c1d05c0c2c9a5a69d9c5be93
#
_cell.length_a   1.000
_cell.length_b   1.000
_cell.length_c   1.000
_cell.angle_alpha   90.00
_cell.angle_beta   90.00
_cell.angle_gamma   90.00
#
_symmetry.space_group_name_H-M   'P 1'
#
loop_
_entity.id
_entity.type
_entity.pdbx_description
1 polymer ?
#
loop_
_entity_poly.entity_id
_entity_poly.type
_entity_poly.pdbx_seq_one_letter_code
_entity_poly.pdbx_strand_id
1 'polypeptide(L)'
;MGMYPGVLEPSSRGGLPLEEVTLAEVLASSGYLTGMAGKWHLGVGPQGAFLPTNQGFHRFLGIPYSHDQGPCQNMTCFPPATPCHGGCNQGIVPIPLLANLSVEAQPPWLPGLEARYVAFARDLMSDAQRQDRPFFLYYASHHTHYPQFSGKSFTGRSGRGPFGDSLMELDAAVGAIMTAVGDLGLLGETLVIFTADNGPETMRMSRGGCSGLLRCGKGTTFEGGVREPALAFWPGHIAPGVTHELASSLDLMPTLAALSGTSLPNVTLDGFDLSPVLLGTGKSPRKSHFFYPAYPDEIRGVFAVRSGKYKAHFYTQELTTSPGSAHSDTTVDPACHATSPLTAHEPPLLYDLSKDPGENYNLLEGTTEVTPEVLRAMKQLQLLKAQFDAAMKFGPSQMARGQDPSLQICCKPRCTPYPVCCQCPELQPRGH
;
A
#
# COMPACT_ATOMS: atom_id res chain seq x y z
N MET A 1 -0.30 16.08 -3.62
CA MET A 1 -0.31 15.25 -4.84
C MET A 1 -1.71 15.29 -5.44
N GLY A 2 -1.82 15.61 -6.72
CA GLY A 2 -3.10 15.64 -7.43
C GLY A 2 -3.61 14.26 -7.88
N MET A 3 -3.15 13.16 -7.27
CA MET A 3 -3.66 11.83 -7.58
C MET A 3 -4.90 11.53 -6.76
N TYR A 4 -5.97 11.22 -7.46
CA TYR A 4 -7.19 10.75 -6.83
C TYR A 4 -7.05 9.29 -6.40
N PRO A 5 -7.78 8.85 -5.36
CA PRO A 5 -7.90 7.44 -5.04
C PRO A 5 -8.37 6.65 -6.26
N GLY A 6 -7.88 5.43 -6.38
CA GLY A 6 -8.18 4.54 -7.48
C GLY A 6 -6.98 3.68 -7.84
N VAL A 7 -7.17 2.78 -8.78
CA VAL A 7 -6.16 1.81 -9.21
C VAL A 7 -5.91 1.98 -10.70
N LEU A 8 -4.66 2.20 -11.07
CA LEU A 8 -4.24 2.25 -12.46
C LEU A 8 -4.17 0.84 -13.04
N GLU A 9 -4.73 0.66 -14.22
CA GLU A 9 -4.69 -0.62 -14.93
C GLU A 9 -3.51 -0.68 -15.91
N PRO A 10 -3.15 -1.88 -16.41
CA PRO A 10 -2.05 -2.05 -17.36
C PRO A 10 -2.13 -1.17 -18.61
N SER A 11 -3.35 -0.82 -19.03
CA SER A 11 -3.66 0.02 -20.19
C SER A 11 -3.94 1.48 -19.86
N SER A 12 -3.83 1.90 -18.59
CA SER A 12 -4.11 3.27 -18.19
C SER A 12 -3.18 4.28 -18.87
N ARG A 13 -3.77 5.35 -19.43
CA ARG A 13 -3.02 6.47 -20.01
C ARG A 13 -2.43 7.40 -18.95
N GLY A 14 -3.02 7.41 -17.77
CA GLY A 14 -2.52 8.16 -16.61
C GLY A 14 -1.47 7.41 -15.83
N GLY A 15 -0.81 8.12 -14.93
CA GLY A 15 0.20 7.60 -14.02
C GLY A 15 0.63 8.67 -13.03
N LEU A 16 1.66 8.40 -12.25
CA LEU A 16 2.27 9.40 -11.38
C LEU A 16 2.89 10.50 -12.26
N PRO A 17 2.34 11.74 -12.23
CA PRO A 17 2.85 12.80 -13.06
C PRO A 17 4.34 13.08 -12.82
N LEU A 18 5.09 13.37 -13.88
CA LEU A 18 6.55 13.59 -13.79
C LEU A 18 6.92 14.91 -13.10
N GLU A 19 5.97 15.81 -12.94
CA GLU A 19 6.10 17.04 -12.17
C GLU A 19 5.98 16.84 -10.66
N GLU A 20 5.46 15.69 -10.22
CA GLU A 20 5.41 15.31 -8.82
C GLU A 20 6.78 14.77 -8.37
N VAL A 21 7.27 15.29 -7.25
CA VAL A 21 8.57 14.86 -6.72
C VAL A 21 8.39 13.69 -5.77
N THR A 22 9.00 12.58 -6.09
CA THR A 22 8.96 11.36 -5.27
C THR A 22 9.98 11.37 -4.15
N LEU A 23 9.79 10.53 -3.13
CA LEU A 23 10.78 10.30 -2.09
C LEU A 23 12.12 9.79 -2.68
N ALA A 24 12.06 8.98 -3.73
CA ALA A 24 13.25 8.48 -4.39
C ALA A 24 14.05 9.61 -5.06
N GLU A 25 13.37 10.57 -5.71
CA GLU A 25 14.02 11.77 -6.29
C GLU A 25 14.62 12.66 -5.22
N VAL A 26 13.89 12.88 -4.12
CA VAL A 26 14.39 13.63 -2.96
C VAL A 26 15.71 13.03 -2.46
N LEU A 27 15.75 11.73 -2.18
CA LEU A 27 16.94 11.06 -1.67
C LEU A 27 18.05 10.94 -2.72
N ALA A 28 17.70 10.67 -3.98
CA ALA A 28 18.68 10.63 -5.08
C ALA A 28 19.42 11.97 -5.23
N SER A 29 18.73 13.11 -5.07
CA SER A 29 19.35 14.45 -5.12
C SER A 29 20.40 14.68 -4.04
N SER A 30 20.36 13.90 -2.96
CA SER A 30 21.35 13.92 -1.85
C SER A 30 22.36 12.78 -1.93
N GLY A 31 22.51 12.16 -3.10
CA GLY A 31 23.55 11.18 -3.36
C GLY A 31 23.17 9.73 -3.06
N TYR A 32 21.98 9.45 -2.56
CA TYR A 32 21.54 8.07 -2.32
C TYR A 32 21.52 7.23 -3.61
N LEU A 33 21.98 5.99 -3.53
CA LEU A 33 21.69 4.98 -4.53
C LEU A 33 20.28 4.42 -4.26
N THR A 34 19.34 4.71 -5.15
CA THR A 34 17.93 4.36 -4.96
C THR A 34 17.56 3.12 -5.74
N GLY A 35 16.86 2.19 -5.13
CA GLY A 35 16.38 0.98 -5.75
C GLY A 35 14.98 0.60 -5.29
N MET A 36 14.22 0.02 -6.19
CA MET A 36 12.90 -0.49 -5.89
C MET A 36 12.77 -1.95 -6.32
N ALA A 37 12.29 -2.80 -5.42
CA ALA A 37 11.90 -4.17 -5.72
C ALA A 37 10.41 -4.36 -5.43
N GLY A 38 9.68 -4.99 -6.37
CA GLY A 38 8.28 -5.36 -6.16
C GLY A 38 7.27 -4.61 -7.01
N LYS A 39 6.09 -4.34 -6.44
CA LYS A 39 4.94 -3.75 -7.12
C LYS A 39 5.08 -2.23 -7.25
N TRP A 40 4.97 -1.71 -8.48
CA TRP A 40 4.92 -0.27 -8.74
C TRP A 40 3.51 0.31 -8.64
N HIS A 41 2.64 -0.03 -9.54
CA HIS A 41 1.21 0.31 -9.61
C HIS A 41 0.87 1.80 -9.74
N LEU A 42 1.80 2.62 -10.19
CA LEU A 42 1.60 4.06 -10.39
C LEU A 42 1.65 4.49 -11.87
N GLY A 43 1.31 3.55 -12.76
CA GLY A 43 1.22 3.77 -14.19
C GLY A 43 2.47 3.34 -14.97
N VAL A 44 2.25 3.04 -16.23
CA VAL A 44 3.30 2.70 -17.21
C VAL A 44 3.55 3.88 -18.13
N GLY A 45 2.50 4.35 -18.80
CA GLY A 45 2.53 5.44 -19.76
C GLY A 45 3.25 5.08 -21.06
N PRO A 46 3.22 6.00 -22.05
CA PRO A 46 3.93 5.82 -23.32
C PRO A 46 5.43 5.62 -23.08
N GLN A 47 6.00 4.57 -23.69
CA GLN A 47 7.42 4.23 -23.57
C GLN A 47 7.92 4.05 -22.13
N GLY A 48 7.03 3.73 -21.20
CA GLY A 48 7.38 3.56 -19.80
C GLY A 48 7.59 4.88 -19.02
N ALA A 49 7.00 5.98 -19.49
CA ALA A 49 7.24 7.32 -18.94
C ALA A 49 7.01 7.42 -17.43
N PHE A 50 6.07 6.65 -16.87
CA PHE A 50 5.77 6.67 -15.44
C PHE A 50 6.44 5.57 -14.63
N LEU A 51 7.32 4.75 -15.24
CA LEU A 51 8.01 3.66 -14.54
C LEU A 51 9.03 4.16 -13.51
N PRO A 52 9.38 3.36 -12.51
CA PRO A 52 10.22 3.78 -11.37
C PRO A 52 11.53 4.46 -11.75
N THR A 53 12.19 4.03 -12.83
CA THR A 53 13.46 4.64 -13.27
C THR A 53 13.30 6.06 -13.83
N ASN A 54 12.08 6.47 -14.14
CA ASN A 54 11.74 7.86 -14.50
C ASN A 54 11.16 8.65 -13.32
N GLN A 55 11.16 8.04 -12.12
CA GLN A 55 10.58 8.57 -10.87
C GLN A 55 11.61 8.49 -9.72
N GLY A 56 12.89 8.67 -10.03
CA GLY A 56 13.96 8.79 -9.06
C GLY A 56 14.64 7.50 -8.61
N PHE A 57 14.23 6.33 -9.11
CA PHE A 57 14.92 5.08 -8.81
C PHE A 57 16.02 4.79 -9.84
N HIS A 58 17.26 4.61 -9.37
CA HIS A 58 18.37 4.19 -10.22
C HIS A 58 18.20 2.75 -10.72
N ARG A 59 17.54 1.91 -9.94
CA ARG A 59 17.30 0.50 -10.26
C ARG A 59 15.89 0.08 -9.89
N PHE A 60 15.32 -0.77 -10.72
CA PHE A 60 14.01 -1.36 -10.51
C PHE A 60 14.01 -2.84 -10.91
N LEU A 61 13.45 -3.68 -10.06
CA LEU A 61 13.07 -5.05 -10.39
C LEU A 61 11.66 -5.28 -9.88
N GLY A 62 10.68 -5.45 -10.78
CA GLY A 62 9.31 -5.61 -10.30
C GLY A 62 8.26 -5.71 -11.38
N ILE A 63 7.02 -5.84 -10.93
CA ILE A 63 5.83 -5.82 -11.76
C ILE A 63 5.28 -4.39 -11.77
N PRO A 64 5.04 -3.81 -12.97
CA PRO A 64 4.66 -2.39 -13.10
C PRO A 64 3.23 -2.08 -12.62
N TYR A 65 2.42 -3.10 -12.34
CA TYR A 65 1.07 -3.03 -11.81
C TYR A 65 0.83 -4.17 -10.82
N SER A 66 -0.39 -4.59 -10.54
CA SER A 66 -0.63 -5.72 -9.64
C SER A 66 -0.51 -7.07 -10.35
N HIS A 67 -0.01 -8.08 -9.65
CA HIS A 67 0.16 -9.42 -10.22
C HIS A 67 -1.17 -10.14 -10.52
N ASP A 68 -2.29 -9.67 -9.99
CA ASP A 68 -3.64 -10.15 -10.33
C ASP A 68 -4.20 -9.50 -11.60
N GLN A 69 -3.51 -8.52 -12.16
CA GLN A 69 -3.87 -7.87 -13.42
C GLN A 69 -3.32 -8.60 -14.66
N GLY A 70 -3.12 -9.88 -14.55
CA GLY A 70 -2.77 -10.79 -15.63
C GLY A 70 -3.47 -12.13 -15.49
N PRO A 71 -3.26 -13.08 -16.44
CA PRO A 71 -3.74 -14.45 -16.30
C PRO A 71 -3.22 -15.10 -15.02
N CYS A 72 -4.09 -15.77 -14.28
CA CYS A 72 -3.71 -16.42 -13.04
C CYS A 72 -2.96 -17.72 -13.27
N GLN A 73 -1.95 -17.97 -12.45
CA GLN A 73 -1.18 -19.21 -12.44
C GLN A 73 -1.82 -20.18 -11.44
N ASN A 74 -2.61 -21.15 -11.91
CA ASN A 74 -3.17 -22.31 -11.15
C ASN A 74 -3.42 -22.05 -9.65
N MET A 75 -4.10 -20.96 -9.32
CA MET A 75 -4.35 -20.58 -7.95
C MET A 75 -5.67 -21.13 -7.46
N THR A 76 -5.67 -21.76 -6.32
CA THR A 76 -6.87 -22.32 -5.68
C THR A 76 -7.22 -21.54 -4.42
N CYS A 77 -8.50 -21.51 -4.08
CA CYS A 77 -8.94 -20.95 -2.81
C CYS A 77 -8.70 -21.92 -1.66
N PHE A 78 -8.63 -21.38 -0.47
CA PHE A 78 -8.41 -22.17 0.73
C PHE A 78 -9.49 -21.88 1.78
N PRO A 79 -10.02 -22.88 2.49
CA PRO A 79 -9.82 -24.32 2.25
C PRO A 79 -10.23 -24.76 0.84
N PRO A 80 -9.76 -25.89 0.30
CA PRO A 80 -9.96 -26.25 -1.11
C PRO A 80 -11.40 -26.25 -1.62
N ALA A 81 -12.37 -26.41 -0.74
CA ALA A 81 -13.80 -26.40 -1.08
C ALA A 81 -14.43 -24.99 -0.96
N THR A 82 -13.65 -23.98 -0.58
CA THR A 82 -14.16 -22.62 -0.41
C THR A 82 -14.31 -21.93 -1.76
N PRO A 83 -15.47 -21.31 -2.07
CA PRO A 83 -15.65 -20.53 -3.29
C PRO A 83 -14.62 -19.38 -3.37
N CYS A 84 -14.02 -19.18 -4.53
CA CYS A 84 -13.18 -18.03 -4.77
C CYS A 84 -14.01 -16.79 -5.02
N HIS A 85 -13.76 -15.73 -4.27
CA HIS A 85 -14.32 -14.40 -4.50
C HIS A 85 -13.33 -13.54 -5.28
N GLY A 86 -13.87 -12.81 -6.27
CA GLY A 86 -13.10 -11.98 -7.16
C GLY A 86 -12.35 -12.77 -8.24
N GLY A 87 -12.08 -12.11 -9.35
CA GLY A 87 -11.42 -12.72 -10.50
C GLY A 87 -9.91 -12.69 -10.38
N CYS A 88 -9.33 -13.75 -10.81
CA CYS A 88 -8.06 -13.76 -11.51
C CYS A 88 -8.34 -13.59 -13.00
N ASN A 89 -7.36 -13.32 -13.84
CA ASN A 89 -7.48 -13.04 -15.28
C ASN A 89 -8.09 -11.66 -15.58
N GLN A 90 -7.69 -10.64 -14.86
CA GLN A 90 -8.13 -9.26 -15.10
C GLN A 90 -7.42 -8.60 -16.28
N GLY A 91 -6.24 -9.09 -16.66
CA GLY A 91 -5.46 -8.57 -17.78
C GLY A 91 -5.60 -9.40 -19.05
N ILE A 92 -5.39 -8.74 -20.19
CA ILE A 92 -5.38 -9.38 -21.50
C ILE A 92 -4.01 -10.00 -21.80
N VAL A 93 -2.94 -9.33 -21.31
CA VAL A 93 -1.54 -9.72 -21.53
C VAL A 93 -0.97 -10.32 -20.25
N PRO A 94 -0.16 -11.39 -20.32
CA PRO A 94 0.57 -11.88 -19.16
C PRO A 94 1.35 -10.77 -18.46
N ILE A 95 1.38 -10.78 -17.12
CA ILE A 95 2.12 -9.78 -16.36
C ILE A 95 3.61 -9.84 -16.72
N PRO A 96 4.30 -8.70 -16.94
CA PRO A 96 5.73 -8.67 -17.14
C PRO A 96 6.47 -8.53 -15.81
N LEU A 97 7.64 -9.14 -15.70
CA LEU A 97 8.66 -8.73 -14.75
C LEU A 97 9.64 -7.81 -15.47
N LEU A 98 9.85 -6.63 -14.94
CA LEU A 98 10.77 -5.65 -15.49
C LEU A 98 12.05 -5.59 -14.67
N ALA A 99 13.18 -5.50 -15.37
CA ALA A 99 14.44 -4.98 -14.85
C ALA A 99 14.66 -3.60 -15.49
N ASN A 100 14.49 -2.55 -14.70
CA ASN A 100 14.39 -1.17 -15.17
C ASN A 100 13.26 -1.00 -16.20
N LEU A 101 13.59 -0.73 -17.47
CA LEU A 101 12.63 -0.58 -18.56
C LEU A 101 12.51 -1.84 -19.44
N SER A 102 13.32 -2.87 -19.18
CA SER A 102 13.38 -4.07 -20.00
C SER A 102 12.53 -5.19 -19.41
N VAL A 103 11.81 -5.92 -20.26
CA VAL A 103 11.08 -7.13 -19.83
C VAL A 103 12.08 -8.26 -19.66
N GLU A 104 12.17 -8.78 -18.45
CA GLU A 104 13.04 -9.91 -18.12
C GLU A 104 12.31 -11.25 -18.22
N ALA A 105 11.03 -11.25 -17.85
CA ALA A 105 10.15 -12.42 -17.99
C ALA A 105 8.71 -11.98 -18.22
N GLN A 106 7.95 -12.79 -18.99
CA GLN A 106 6.52 -12.55 -19.21
C GLN A 106 5.79 -13.86 -19.59
N PRO A 107 5.00 -14.47 -18.70
CA PRO A 107 4.88 -14.12 -17.27
C PRO A 107 6.12 -14.54 -16.47
N PRO A 108 6.39 -13.89 -15.32
CA PRO A 108 7.37 -14.39 -14.38
C PRO A 108 6.87 -15.65 -13.67
N TRP A 109 7.78 -16.45 -13.18
CA TRP A 109 7.45 -17.54 -12.28
C TRP A 109 7.26 -16.98 -10.86
N LEU A 110 6.01 -16.74 -10.47
CA LEU A 110 5.67 -16.07 -9.21
C LEU A 110 6.30 -16.73 -7.96
N PRO A 111 6.31 -18.08 -7.81
CA PRO A 111 6.90 -18.71 -6.63
C PRO A 111 8.40 -18.46 -6.40
N GLY A 112 9.11 -17.95 -7.40
CA GLY A 112 10.53 -17.58 -7.29
C GLY A 112 10.77 -16.09 -7.12
N LEU A 113 9.72 -15.28 -7.15
CA LEU A 113 9.82 -13.83 -7.29
C LEU A 113 10.40 -13.16 -6.05
N GLU A 114 9.96 -13.59 -4.86
CA GLU A 114 10.42 -13.01 -3.60
C GLU A 114 11.92 -13.20 -3.39
N ALA A 115 12.43 -14.40 -3.72
CA ALA A 115 13.88 -14.67 -3.66
C ALA A 115 14.69 -13.75 -4.58
N ARG A 116 14.15 -13.40 -5.76
CA ARG A 116 14.78 -12.46 -6.68
C ARG A 116 14.80 -11.04 -6.13
N TYR A 117 13.75 -10.61 -5.46
CA TYR A 117 13.68 -9.30 -4.80
C TYR A 117 14.67 -9.19 -3.64
N VAL A 118 14.83 -10.26 -2.85
CA VAL A 118 15.85 -10.32 -1.81
C VAL A 118 17.27 -10.23 -2.39
N ALA A 119 17.54 -10.94 -3.48
CA ALA A 119 18.83 -10.85 -4.18
C ALA A 119 19.10 -9.42 -4.70
N PHE A 120 18.09 -8.81 -5.34
CA PHE A 120 18.17 -7.41 -5.80
C PHE A 120 18.47 -6.44 -4.64
N ALA A 121 17.81 -6.61 -3.49
CA ALA A 121 18.04 -5.78 -2.31
C ALA A 121 19.48 -5.89 -1.81
N ARG A 122 20.01 -7.12 -1.74
CA ARG A 122 21.40 -7.38 -1.35
C ARG A 122 22.39 -6.75 -2.32
N ASP A 123 22.15 -6.90 -3.61
CA ASP A 123 23.02 -6.33 -4.66
C ASP A 123 23.01 -4.79 -4.61
N LEU A 124 21.84 -4.16 -4.39
CA LEU A 124 21.73 -2.70 -4.25
C LEU A 124 22.57 -2.20 -3.07
N MET A 125 22.44 -2.83 -1.89
CA MET A 125 23.19 -2.44 -0.69
C MET A 125 24.69 -2.64 -0.87
N SER A 126 25.10 -3.77 -1.45
CA SER A 126 26.52 -4.05 -1.75
C SER A 126 27.09 -3.05 -2.75
N ASP A 127 26.33 -2.66 -3.75
CA ASP A 127 26.76 -1.67 -4.73
C ASP A 127 26.87 -0.27 -4.12
N ALA A 128 25.93 0.11 -3.25
CA ALA A 128 25.98 1.37 -2.54
C ALA A 128 27.25 1.46 -1.68
N GLN A 129 27.54 0.39 -0.93
CA GLN A 129 28.75 0.32 -0.10
C GLN A 129 30.04 0.41 -0.94
N ARG A 130 30.10 -0.31 -2.09
CA ARG A 130 31.29 -0.21 -3.00
C ARG A 130 31.48 1.18 -3.61
N GLN A 131 30.40 1.94 -3.77
CA GLN A 131 30.41 3.29 -4.32
C GLN A 131 30.55 4.37 -3.23
N ASP A 132 30.66 3.99 -1.97
CA ASP A 132 30.69 4.91 -0.81
C ASP A 132 29.48 5.88 -0.85
N ARG A 133 28.29 5.31 -1.08
CA ARG A 133 27.03 6.05 -1.18
C ARG A 133 26.03 5.49 -0.15
N PRO A 134 25.17 6.33 0.44
CA PRO A 134 24.01 5.84 1.15
C PRO A 134 23.02 5.18 0.16
N PHE A 135 22.19 4.28 0.67
CA PHE A 135 21.17 3.64 -0.16
C PHE A 135 19.74 3.94 0.31
N PHE A 136 18.82 3.90 -0.62
CA PHE A 136 17.39 3.86 -0.36
C PHE A 136 16.80 2.65 -1.09
N LEU A 137 16.30 1.69 -0.34
CA LEU A 137 15.58 0.54 -0.85
C LEU A 137 14.09 0.68 -0.53
N TYR A 138 13.25 0.73 -1.57
CA TYR A 138 11.81 0.58 -1.44
C TYR A 138 11.43 -0.86 -1.81
N TYR A 139 11.13 -1.66 -0.79
CA TYR A 139 10.77 -3.07 -0.94
C TYR A 139 9.26 -3.22 -0.90
N ALA A 140 8.61 -3.21 -2.05
CA ALA A 140 7.17 -3.27 -2.23
C ALA A 140 6.73 -4.71 -2.56
N SER A 141 6.82 -5.61 -1.57
CA SER A 141 6.45 -7.02 -1.74
C SER A 141 5.03 -7.17 -2.28
N HIS A 142 4.80 -8.20 -3.09
CA HIS A 142 3.45 -8.60 -3.51
C HIS A 142 2.69 -9.36 -2.42
N HIS A 143 3.39 -9.82 -1.40
CA HIS A 143 2.79 -10.53 -0.28
C HIS A 143 2.10 -9.54 0.68
N THR A 144 0.89 -9.79 1.10
CA THR A 144 0.06 -11.02 0.94
C THR A 144 -1.11 -10.82 -0.03
N HIS A 145 -0.98 -9.93 -1.02
CA HIS A 145 -2.06 -9.61 -1.96
C HIS A 145 -2.54 -10.86 -2.72
N TYR A 146 -3.85 -10.95 -2.94
CA TYR A 146 -4.47 -11.99 -3.75
C TYR A 146 -4.12 -11.84 -5.25
N PRO A 147 -3.97 -12.93 -6.00
CA PRO A 147 -3.88 -14.34 -5.60
C PRO A 147 -2.51 -14.64 -4.96
N GLN A 148 -2.54 -15.33 -3.82
CA GLN A 148 -1.32 -15.66 -3.11
C GLN A 148 -0.49 -16.68 -3.88
N PHE A 149 0.82 -16.53 -3.75
CA PHE A 149 1.83 -17.49 -4.20
C PHE A 149 2.90 -17.60 -3.12
N SER A 150 3.72 -18.64 -3.18
CA SER A 150 4.89 -18.80 -2.31
C SER A 150 5.88 -19.77 -2.94
N GLY A 151 7.14 -19.63 -2.59
CA GLY A 151 8.19 -20.55 -2.97
C GLY A 151 7.98 -21.95 -2.37
N LYS A 152 8.61 -22.94 -2.98
CA LYS A 152 8.48 -24.36 -2.60
C LYS A 152 8.76 -24.63 -1.10
N SER A 153 9.64 -23.83 -0.49
CA SER A 153 10.00 -23.97 0.93
C SER A 153 8.88 -23.55 1.88
N PHE A 154 7.91 -22.77 1.41
CA PHE A 154 6.82 -22.22 2.21
C PHE A 154 5.46 -22.83 1.86
N THR A 155 5.27 -23.26 0.61
CA THR A 155 4.01 -23.82 0.11
C THR A 155 3.56 -25.00 0.97
N GLY A 156 2.34 -24.91 1.51
CA GLY A 156 1.71 -25.95 2.35
C GLY A 156 2.29 -26.04 3.77
N ARG A 157 3.02 -25.03 4.24
CA ARG A 157 3.62 -25.01 5.58
C ARG A 157 2.72 -24.37 6.62
N SER A 158 1.91 -23.41 6.23
CA SER A 158 1.01 -22.71 7.14
C SER A 158 -0.31 -23.44 7.32
N GLY A 159 -0.81 -23.53 8.56
CA GLY A 159 -2.18 -23.94 8.85
C GLY A 159 -3.25 -22.95 8.33
N ARG A 160 -2.84 -21.76 7.88
CA ARG A 160 -3.69 -20.72 7.29
C ARG A 160 -3.70 -20.77 5.75
N GLY A 161 -3.18 -21.87 5.16
CA GLY A 161 -3.15 -22.09 3.72
C GLY A 161 -2.30 -21.06 2.96
N PRO A 162 -2.61 -20.79 1.68
CA PRO A 162 -1.78 -19.93 0.83
C PRO A 162 -1.55 -18.52 1.36
N PHE A 163 -2.50 -17.94 2.08
CA PHE A 163 -2.30 -16.64 2.74
C PHE A 163 -1.18 -16.73 3.80
N GLY A 164 -1.25 -17.73 4.66
CA GLY A 164 -0.21 -17.95 5.67
C GLY A 164 1.13 -18.35 5.08
N ASP A 165 1.14 -19.14 4.00
CA ASP A 165 2.37 -19.52 3.29
C ASP A 165 3.08 -18.27 2.72
N SER A 166 2.33 -17.35 2.09
CA SER A 166 2.86 -16.11 1.55
C SER A 166 3.36 -15.16 2.65
N LEU A 167 2.66 -15.12 3.79
CA LEU A 167 3.10 -14.33 4.95
C LEU A 167 4.40 -14.87 5.55
N MET A 168 4.55 -16.20 5.64
CA MET A 168 5.80 -16.83 6.09
C MET A 168 6.97 -16.53 5.14
N GLU A 169 6.72 -16.47 3.85
CA GLU A 169 7.75 -16.11 2.87
C GLU A 169 8.15 -14.64 2.98
N LEU A 170 7.18 -13.73 3.20
CA LEU A 170 7.46 -12.32 3.47
C LEU A 170 8.33 -12.14 4.72
N ASP A 171 7.99 -12.83 5.81
CA ASP A 171 8.77 -12.79 7.05
C ASP A 171 10.21 -13.26 6.82
N ALA A 172 10.38 -14.36 6.09
CA ALA A 172 11.70 -14.87 5.72
C ALA A 172 12.48 -13.90 4.82
N ALA A 173 11.79 -13.21 3.89
CA ALA A 173 12.41 -12.21 3.03
C ALA A 173 12.92 -11.01 3.84
N VAL A 174 12.11 -10.52 4.79
CA VAL A 174 12.54 -9.47 5.72
C VAL A 174 13.75 -9.93 6.53
N GLY A 175 13.72 -11.15 7.07
CA GLY A 175 14.87 -11.75 7.78
C GLY A 175 16.14 -11.81 6.93
N ALA A 176 16.02 -12.19 5.66
CA ALA A 176 17.15 -12.24 4.73
C ALA A 176 17.71 -10.85 4.39
N ILE A 177 16.86 -9.85 4.23
CA ILE A 177 17.27 -8.44 4.02
C ILE A 177 18.00 -7.92 5.27
N MET A 178 17.44 -8.16 6.47
CA MET A 178 18.06 -7.75 7.72
C MET A 178 19.43 -8.43 7.95
N THR A 179 19.55 -9.71 7.58
CA THR A 179 20.82 -10.43 7.59
C THR A 179 21.82 -9.77 6.64
N ALA A 180 21.41 -9.39 5.43
CA ALA A 180 22.28 -8.72 4.48
C ALA A 180 22.76 -7.34 5.00
N VAL A 181 21.88 -6.57 5.64
CA VAL A 181 22.28 -5.31 6.32
C VAL A 181 23.33 -5.56 7.39
N GLY A 182 23.15 -6.64 8.18
CA GLY A 182 24.12 -7.03 9.22
C GLY A 182 25.45 -7.50 8.66
N ASP A 183 25.45 -8.37 7.65
CA ASP A 183 26.65 -8.90 6.99
C ASP A 183 27.51 -7.81 6.34
N LEU A 184 26.85 -6.73 5.87
CA LEU A 184 27.51 -5.56 5.30
C LEU A 184 27.99 -4.55 6.37
N GLY A 185 27.72 -4.81 7.66
CA GLY A 185 28.09 -3.91 8.75
C GLY A 185 27.27 -2.61 8.81
N LEU A 186 26.10 -2.56 8.13
CA LEU A 186 25.29 -1.34 7.96
C LEU A 186 24.18 -1.19 9.03
N LEU A 187 24.07 -2.13 9.98
CA LEU A 187 22.94 -2.21 10.89
C LEU A 187 22.74 -0.94 11.74
N GLY A 188 23.81 -0.33 12.25
CA GLY A 188 23.75 0.90 13.04
C GLY A 188 23.47 2.17 12.23
N GLU A 189 23.64 2.10 10.90
CA GLU A 189 23.48 3.25 9.99
C GLU A 189 22.23 3.14 9.11
N THR A 190 21.42 2.10 9.30
CA THR A 190 20.23 1.87 8.49
C THR A 190 18.97 2.01 9.31
N LEU A 191 18.11 2.97 8.93
CA LEU A 191 16.74 3.03 9.39
C LEU A 191 15.90 2.07 8.55
N VAL A 192 15.25 1.12 9.20
CA VAL A 192 14.30 0.18 8.59
C VAL A 192 12.89 0.55 9.02
N ILE A 193 11.99 0.74 8.04
CA ILE A 193 10.57 0.97 8.28
C ILE A 193 9.79 -0.17 7.62
N PHE A 194 8.90 -0.79 8.38
CA PHE A 194 7.95 -1.77 7.88
C PHE A 194 6.53 -1.24 8.07
N THR A 195 5.72 -1.31 7.03
CA THR A 195 4.29 -0.99 7.09
C THR A 195 3.55 -1.70 5.96
N ALA A 196 2.21 -1.61 5.95
CA ALA A 196 1.37 -2.07 4.84
C ALA A 196 0.78 -0.87 4.09
N ASP A 197 0.29 -1.11 2.86
CA ASP A 197 -0.35 -0.10 2.02
C ASP A 197 -1.81 0.14 2.41
N ASN A 198 -2.50 -0.90 2.89
CA ASN A 198 -3.88 -0.88 3.38
C ASN A 198 -4.16 -2.11 4.24
N GLY A 199 -5.28 -2.09 4.94
CA GLY A 199 -5.76 -3.23 5.70
C GLY A 199 -6.14 -4.44 4.85
N PRO A 200 -6.49 -5.56 5.48
CA PRO A 200 -6.82 -6.80 4.78
C PRO A 200 -8.03 -6.62 3.87
N GLU A 201 -8.02 -7.32 2.74
CA GLU A 201 -9.16 -7.38 1.83
C GLU A 201 -10.17 -8.41 2.33
N THR A 202 -10.92 -8.06 3.39
CA THR A 202 -11.85 -8.95 4.09
C THR A 202 -12.92 -9.56 3.18
N MET A 203 -13.22 -8.91 2.05
CA MET A 203 -14.11 -9.43 1.01
C MET A 203 -13.62 -10.72 0.36
N ARG A 204 -12.33 -11.04 0.49
CA ARG A 204 -11.75 -12.29 -0.01
C ARG A 204 -11.65 -13.37 1.07
N MET A 205 -12.25 -13.14 2.22
CA MET A 205 -12.32 -14.10 3.34
C MET A 205 -10.92 -14.64 3.70
N SER A 206 -10.76 -15.96 3.77
CA SER A 206 -9.48 -16.62 4.10
C SER A 206 -8.32 -16.26 3.17
N ARG A 207 -8.59 -15.65 2.01
CA ARG A 207 -7.61 -15.19 1.03
C ARG A 207 -7.29 -13.70 1.15
N GLY A 208 -8.00 -12.96 1.98
CA GLY A 208 -7.85 -11.52 2.13
C GLY A 208 -7.16 -11.08 3.42
N GLY A 209 -7.02 -11.96 4.37
CA GLY A 209 -6.52 -11.63 5.70
C GLY A 209 -7.62 -11.24 6.69
N CYS A 210 -7.20 -10.80 7.88
CA CYS A 210 -8.10 -10.47 8.98
C CYS A 210 -7.61 -9.20 9.68
N SER A 211 -8.52 -8.27 9.95
CA SER A 211 -8.25 -7.02 10.68
C SER A 211 -8.29 -7.18 12.23
N GLY A 212 -8.49 -8.39 12.71
CA GLY A 212 -8.57 -8.66 14.14
C GLY A 212 -9.78 -7.99 14.79
N LEU A 213 -9.52 -7.12 15.76
CA LEU A 213 -10.58 -6.36 16.47
C LEU A 213 -11.02 -5.11 15.69
N LEU A 214 -10.32 -4.72 14.64
CA LEU A 214 -10.63 -3.52 13.88
C LEU A 214 -11.75 -3.81 12.88
N ARG A 215 -12.66 -2.87 12.74
CA ARG A 215 -13.81 -3.01 11.84
C ARG A 215 -13.38 -2.93 10.38
N CYS A 216 -13.96 -3.80 9.56
CA CYS A 216 -13.81 -3.81 8.10
C CYS A 216 -12.37 -4.06 7.61
N GLY A 217 -12.04 -3.58 6.44
CA GLY A 217 -10.76 -3.78 5.77
C GLY A 217 -10.59 -2.85 4.59
N LYS A 218 -9.73 -3.25 3.67
CA LYS A 218 -9.38 -2.53 2.45
C LYS A 218 -10.58 -1.92 1.74
N GLY A 219 -10.44 -0.66 1.34
CA GLY A 219 -11.46 0.09 0.60
C GLY A 219 -12.46 0.80 1.48
N THR A 220 -12.38 0.69 2.80
CA THR A 220 -13.23 1.41 3.75
C THR A 220 -12.44 2.43 4.56
N THR A 221 -13.15 3.39 5.18
CA THR A 221 -12.54 4.38 6.08
C THR A 221 -12.54 3.95 7.54
N PHE A 222 -13.00 2.74 7.84
CA PHE A 222 -12.90 2.14 9.18
C PHE A 222 -11.46 1.75 9.53
N GLU A 223 -11.16 1.64 10.81
CA GLU A 223 -9.79 1.37 11.30
C GLU A 223 -9.21 0.09 10.68
N GLY A 224 -10.01 -0.96 10.41
CA GLY A 224 -9.53 -2.16 9.75
C GLY A 224 -9.05 -1.96 8.32
N GLY A 225 -9.49 -0.89 7.66
CA GLY A 225 -9.07 -0.53 6.30
C GLY A 225 -7.87 0.40 6.23
N VAL A 226 -7.62 1.18 7.30
CA VAL A 226 -6.68 2.32 7.25
C VAL A 226 -5.65 2.35 8.37
N ARG A 227 -5.82 1.55 9.43
CA ARG A 227 -4.87 1.45 10.54
C ARG A 227 -3.90 0.30 10.30
N GLU A 228 -2.76 0.65 9.72
CA GLU A 228 -1.75 -0.32 9.34
C GLU A 228 -0.75 -0.62 10.46
N PRO A 229 -0.17 -1.84 10.50
CA PRO A 229 0.98 -2.10 11.32
C PRO A 229 2.13 -1.20 10.87
N ALA A 230 2.83 -0.61 11.83
CA ALA A 230 4.01 0.20 11.54
C ALA A 230 5.11 -0.10 12.54
N LEU A 231 6.33 -0.30 12.05
CA LEU A 231 7.52 -0.55 12.84
C LEU A 231 8.68 0.25 12.27
N ALA A 232 9.45 0.88 13.16
CA ALA A 232 10.71 1.52 12.81
C ALA A 232 11.83 0.89 13.66
N PHE A 233 12.92 0.54 13.00
CA PHE A 233 14.08 -0.08 13.64
C PHE A 233 15.36 0.63 13.21
N TRP A 234 16.10 1.15 14.18
CA TRP A 234 17.40 1.81 13.98
C TRP A 234 18.22 1.68 15.25
N PRO A 235 19.08 0.67 15.36
CA PRO A 235 19.88 0.43 16.55
C PRO A 235 20.77 1.63 16.93
N GLY A 236 20.76 1.97 18.21
CA GLY A 236 21.50 3.12 18.72
C GLY A 236 20.81 4.47 18.57
N HIS A 237 19.74 4.57 17.76
CA HIS A 237 18.99 5.79 17.49
C HIS A 237 17.54 5.74 17.97
N ILE A 238 16.85 4.62 17.75
CA ILE A 238 15.46 4.42 18.20
C ILE A 238 15.46 3.49 19.40
N ALA A 239 14.99 3.97 20.55
CA ALA A 239 14.82 3.15 21.74
C ALA A 239 13.64 2.16 21.55
N PRO A 240 13.74 0.91 22.04
CA PRO A 240 12.62 0.00 22.02
C PRO A 240 11.41 0.55 22.77
N GLY A 241 10.24 0.48 22.15
CA GLY A 241 9.01 1.00 22.76
C GLY A 241 7.82 0.95 21.81
N VAL A 242 6.68 1.43 22.29
CA VAL A 242 5.44 1.58 21.53
C VAL A 242 4.98 3.03 21.68
N THR A 243 4.59 3.64 20.59
CA THR A 243 3.95 4.96 20.60
C THR A 243 2.50 4.86 20.12
N HIS A 244 1.63 5.72 20.66
CA HIS A 244 0.25 5.89 20.23
C HIS A 244 0.02 7.25 19.57
N GLU A 245 1.10 7.94 19.22
CA GLU A 245 1.03 9.19 18.50
C GLU A 245 0.43 8.98 17.10
N LEU A 246 -0.40 9.93 16.67
CA LEU A 246 -1.03 9.86 15.34
C LEU A 246 0.04 10.06 14.25
N ALA A 247 0.10 9.10 13.34
CA ALA A 247 1.02 9.08 12.20
C ALA A 247 0.27 8.68 10.92
N SER A 248 0.87 8.97 9.79
CA SER A 248 0.37 8.60 8.47
C SER A 248 1.53 8.24 7.55
N SER A 249 1.29 7.40 6.53
CA SER A 249 2.27 7.17 5.46
C SER A 249 2.67 8.46 4.72
N LEU A 250 1.81 9.49 4.74
CA LEU A 250 2.14 10.84 4.23
C LEU A 250 3.33 11.48 4.95
N ASP A 251 3.59 11.08 6.19
CA ASP A 251 4.66 11.62 7.03
C ASP A 251 6.03 11.05 6.70
N LEU A 252 6.10 9.97 5.90
CA LEU A 252 7.37 9.32 5.57
C LEU A 252 8.31 10.24 4.80
N MET A 253 7.82 10.95 3.79
CA MET A 253 8.68 11.84 2.99
C MET A 253 9.32 12.95 3.84
N PRO A 254 8.59 13.79 4.59
CA PRO A 254 9.22 14.83 5.40
C PRO A 254 10.07 14.27 6.54
N THR A 255 9.71 13.12 7.11
CA THR A 255 10.51 12.46 8.16
C THR A 255 11.85 11.96 7.61
N LEU A 256 11.83 11.26 6.47
CA LEU A 256 13.06 10.73 5.88
C LEU A 256 13.94 11.85 5.32
N ALA A 257 13.35 12.91 4.78
CA ALA A 257 14.11 14.11 4.38
C ALA A 257 14.81 14.76 5.59
N ALA A 258 14.11 14.93 6.71
CA ALA A 258 14.69 15.48 7.93
C ALA A 258 15.83 14.61 8.46
N LEU A 259 15.63 13.29 8.54
CA LEU A 259 16.64 12.35 9.06
C LEU A 259 17.86 12.22 8.14
N SER A 260 17.69 12.37 6.83
CA SER A 260 18.79 12.33 5.85
C SER A 260 19.44 13.68 5.60
N GLY A 261 18.93 14.76 6.19
CA GLY A 261 19.39 16.12 5.93
C GLY A 261 19.10 16.62 4.51
N THR A 262 18.12 16.01 3.84
CA THR A 262 17.76 16.35 2.45
C THR A 262 16.71 17.44 2.42
N SER A 263 16.80 18.35 1.46
CA SER A 263 15.81 19.41 1.27
C SER A 263 14.53 18.86 0.63
N LEU A 264 13.40 19.23 1.19
CA LEU A 264 12.09 18.95 0.59
C LEU A 264 11.81 19.85 -0.62
N PRO A 265 10.98 19.40 -1.57
CA PRO A 265 10.53 20.24 -2.66
C PRO A 265 9.71 21.43 -2.11
N ASN A 266 9.78 22.56 -2.82
CA ASN A 266 9.02 23.76 -2.44
C ASN A 266 7.54 23.65 -2.88
N VAL A 267 6.83 22.71 -2.26
CA VAL A 267 5.40 22.45 -2.48
C VAL A 267 4.71 22.25 -1.14
N THR A 268 3.39 22.40 -1.12
CA THR A 268 2.60 22.07 0.08
C THR A 268 2.58 20.54 0.24
N LEU A 269 3.03 20.07 1.39
CA LEU A 269 2.97 18.66 1.78
C LEU A 269 1.88 18.43 2.81
N ASP A 270 1.16 17.33 2.68
CA ASP A 270 0.17 16.88 3.68
C ASP A 270 0.82 16.08 4.81
N GLY A 271 2.10 15.75 4.69
CA GLY A 271 2.91 15.04 5.65
C GLY A 271 3.61 15.96 6.64
N PHE A 272 3.97 15.43 7.80
CA PHE A 272 4.72 16.09 8.85
C PHE A 272 5.99 15.32 9.18
N ASP A 273 7.02 16.01 9.66
CA ASP A 273 8.22 15.36 10.19
C ASP A 273 7.91 14.68 11.53
N LEU A 274 8.02 13.36 11.54
CA LEU A 274 7.86 12.51 12.74
C LEU A 274 9.21 12.07 13.34
N SER A 275 10.33 12.61 12.90
CA SER A 275 11.64 12.29 13.49
C SER A 275 11.69 12.49 15.01
N PRO A 276 11.04 13.52 15.60
CA PRO A 276 10.99 13.67 17.06
C PRO A 276 10.22 12.51 17.75
N VAL A 277 9.23 11.93 17.10
CA VAL A 277 8.50 10.76 17.64
C VAL A 277 9.37 9.52 17.58
N LEU A 278 10.01 9.26 16.43
CA LEU A 278 10.88 8.11 16.24
C LEU A 278 12.09 8.11 17.18
N LEU A 279 12.69 9.28 17.39
CA LEU A 279 13.85 9.45 18.26
C LEU A 279 13.48 9.66 19.75
N GLY A 280 12.19 9.64 20.10
CA GLY A 280 11.73 9.81 21.48
C GLY A 280 11.95 11.20 22.07
N THR A 281 12.15 12.22 21.22
CA THR A 281 12.44 13.60 21.63
C THR A 281 11.23 14.53 21.62
N GLY A 282 10.09 14.05 21.08
CA GLY A 282 8.89 14.87 20.96
C GLY A 282 7.64 14.08 20.63
N LYS A 283 6.57 14.82 20.38
CA LYS A 283 5.23 14.29 20.02
C LYS A 283 4.93 14.56 18.55
N SER A 284 3.98 13.80 18.01
CA SER A 284 3.50 14.01 16.64
C SER A 284 2.91 15.42 16.47
N PRO A 285 3.35 16.16 15.46
CA PRO A 285 2.69 17.41 15.06
C PRO A 285 1.33 17.18 14.41
N ARG A 286 1.06 15.98 13.90
CA ARG A 286 -0.22 15.60 13.29
C ARG A 286 -1.33 15.59 14.33
N LYS A 287 -2.30 16.47 14.21
CA LYS A 287 -3.44 16.56 15.14
C LYS A 287 -4.72 15.97 14.56
N SER A 288 -4.81 15.89 13.24
CA SER A 288 -5.96 15.35 12.53
C SER A 288 -5.53 14.56 11.30
N HIS A 289 -6.41 13.68 10.84
CA HIS A 289 -6.26 12.95 9.60
C HIS A 289 -7.60 12.89 8.88
N PHE A 290 -7.55 12.97 7.53
CA PHE A 290 -8.70 12.98 6.66
C PHE A 290 -8.71 11.71 5.82
N PHE A 291 -9.85 11.02 5.79
CA PHE A 291 -9.98 9.74 5.09
C PHE A 291 -10.83 9.92 3.83
N TYR A 292 -10.25 9.54 2.73
CA TYR A 292 -10.86 9.66 1.42
C TYR A 292 -11.64 8.39 1.06
N PRO A 293 -12.67 8.48 0.21
CA PRO A 293 -13.28 7.30 -0.38
C PRO A 293 -12.31 6.57 -1.32
N ALA A 294 -12.65 5.32 -1.66
CA ALA A 294 -11.90 4.55 -2.65
C ALA A 294 -11.89 5.21 -4.04
N TYR A 295 -12.90 6.01 -4.34
CA TYR A 295 -13.01 6.82 -5.55
C TYR A 295 -13.20 8.28 -5.16
N PRO A 296 -12.66 9.25 -5.94
CA PRO A 296 -12.78 10.68 -5.63
C PRO A 296 -14.24 11.12 -5.65
N ASP A 297 -14.62 11.97 -4.70
CA ASP A 297 -15.94 12.56 -4.60
C ASP A 297 -15.83 14.07 -4.35
N GLU A 298 -15.97 14.85 -5.42
CA GLU A 298 -15.88 16.30 -5.36
C GLU A 298 -17.07 16.94 -4.63
N ILE A 299 -18.20 16.24 -4.57
CA ILE A 299 -19.44 16.75 -3.96
C ILE A 299 -19.42 16.50 -2.45
N ARG A 300 -18.99 15.32 -2.03
CA ARG A 300 -19.04 14.88 -0.63
C ARG A 300 -17.76 15.14 0.13
N GLY A 301 -16.63 15.27 -0.59
CA GLY A 301 -15.31 15.47 -0.01
C GLY A 301 -14.80 14.23 0.75
N VAL A 302 -14.18 14.44 1.90
CA VAL A 302 -13.69 13.35 2.73
C VAL A 302 -14.83 12.63 3.45
N PHE A 303 -14.71 11.31 3.61
CA PHE A 303 -15.75 10.48 4.19
C PHE A 303 -15.64 10.37 5.70
N ALA A 304 -14.43 10.44 6.24
CA ALA A 304 -14.22 10.44 7.67
C ALA A 304 -13.09 11.38 8.07
N VAL A 305 -13.12 11.83 9.31
CA VAL A 305 -12.10 12.71 9.92
C VAL A 305 -11.77 12.19 11.31
N ARG A 306 -10.48 12.12 11.61
CA ARG A 306 -9.97 11.82 12.96
C ARG A 306 -9.29 13.06 13.54
N SER A 307 -9.54 13.35 14.82
CA SER A 307 -8.79 14.34 15.60
C SER A 307 -8.57 13.81 17.01
N GLY A 308 -7.29 13.67 17.36
CA GLY A 308 -6.90 13.00 18.59
C GLY A 308 -7.46 11.57 18.68
N LYS A 309 -8.23 11.28 19.74
CA LYS A 309 -8.88 9.99 19.97
C LYS A 309 -10.22 9.82 19.26
N TYR A 310 -10.84 10.90 18.78
CA TYR A 310 -12.16 10.86 18.17
C TYR A 310 -12.08 10.74 16.65
N LYS A 311 -12.96 9.90 16.08
CA LYS A 311 -13.13 9.73 14.65
C LYS A 311 -14.61 9.80 14.29
N ALA A 312 -14.93 10.60 13.27
CA ALA A 312 -16.29 10.73 12.75
C ALA A 312 -16.35 10.22 11.31
N HIS A 313 -17.39 9.43 10.99
CA HIS A 313 -17.75 9.06 9.63
C HIS A 313 -18.99 9.83 9.21
N PHE A 314 -18.86 10.60 8.14
CA PHE A 314 -19.93 11.34 7.48
C PHE A 314 -20.61 10.50 6.40
N TYR A 315 -19.84 9.58 5.84
CA TYR A 315 -20.30 8.62 4.85
C TYR A 315 -19.63 7.27 5.09
N THR A 316 -20.41 6.21 4.91
CA THR A 316 -19.89 4.84 4.88
C THR A 316 -20.40 4.11 3.63
N GLN A 317 -19.67 3.10 3.21
CA GLN A 317 -20.09 2.22 2.14
C GLN A 317 -20.47 0.86 2.74
N GLU A 318 -21.70 0.41 2.47
CA GLU A 318 -22.26 -0.82 3.01
C GLU A 318 -22.57 -1.80 1.89
N LEU A 319 -22.31 -3.07 2.11
CA LEU A 319 -22.66 -4.13 1.19
C LEU A 319 -24.10 -4.58 1.47
N THR A 320 -25.03 -4.30 0.57
CA THR A 320 -26.45 -4.62 0.75
C THR A 320 -26.85 -6.02 0.31
N THR A 321 -25.97 -6.79 -0.33
CA THR A 321 -26.37 -8.00 -1.08
C THR A 321 -25.69 -9.28 -0.65
N SER A 322 -24.78 -9.27 0.32
CA SER A 322 -24.14 -10.51 0.77
C SER A 322 -24.93 -11.14 1.92
N PRO A 323 -25.40 -12.37 1.79
CA PRO A 323 -26.01 -13.09 2.90
C PRO A 323 -24.92 -13.48 3.91
N GLY A 324 -25.13 -13.08 5.14
CA GLY A 324 -24.28 -13.49 6.27
C GLY A 324 -22.98 -12.72 6.35
N SER A 325 -22.95 -11.78 7.25
CA SER A 325 -21.72 -11.12 7.64
C SER A 325 -21.29 -11.63 8.99
N ALA A 326 -20.08 -12.10 9.03
CA ALA A 326 -19.37 -12.25 10.27
C ALA A 326 -17.93 -11.91 9.98
N HIS A 327 -17.23 -11.33 10.93
CA HIS A 327 -15.78 -11.19 10.91
C HIS A 327 -15.14 -12.58 10.97
N SER A 328 -15.27 -13.36 9.94
CA SER A 328 -14.72 -14.70 9.87
C SER A 328 -13.99 -14.90 8.56
N ASP A 329 -13.08 -15.85 8.55
CA ASP A 329 -12.36 -16.27 7.34
C ASP A 329 -13.29 -16.84 6.24
N THR A 330 -14.58 -17.01 6.54
CA THR A 330 -15.53 -17.70 5.65
C THR A 330 -16.75 -16.86 5.26
N THR A 331 -16.93 -15.67 5.87
CA THR A 331 -18.08 -14.81 5.59
C THR A 331 -17.64 -13.38 5.36
N VAL A 332 -18.32 -12.71 4.44
CA VAL A 332 -18.09 -11.31 4.09
C VAL A 332 -18.90 -10.42 5.00
N ASP A 333 -18.29 -9.39 5.60
CA ASP A 333 -19.00 -8.36 6.34
C ASP A 333 -19.68 -7.40 5.34
N PRO A 334 -21.02 -7.31 5.30
CA PRO A 334 -21.72 -6.44 4.37
C PRO A 334 -21.41 -4.96 4.55
N ALA A 335 -21.01 -4.52 5.74
CA ALA A 335 -20.65 -3.14 6.02
C ALA A 335 -19.24 -2.77 5.54
N CYS A 336 -18.53 -3.68 4.84
CA CYS A 336 -17.09 -3.58 4.62
C CYS A 336 -16.69 -3.63 3.15
N HIS A 337 -17.42 -2.99 2.25
CA HIS A 337 -17.06 -3.02 0.83
C HIS A 337 -17.04 -1.65 0.16
N ALA A 338 -15.95 -1.32 -0.52
CA ALA A 338 -15.74 -0.02 -1.17
C ALA A 338 -16.72 0.28 -2.34
N THR A 339 -17.36 -0.73 -2.91
CA THR A 339 -18.35 -0.59 -4.01
C THR A 339 -19.80 -0.66 -3.53
N SER A 340 -20.01 -0.77 -2.22
CA SER A 340 -21.36 -0.82 -1.64
C SER A 340 -22.06 0.54 -1.76
N PRO A 341 -23.41 0.56 -1.70
CA PRO A 341 -24.14 1.80 -1.66
C PRO A 341 -23.66 2.73 -0.55
N LEU A 342 -23.56 4.00 -0.88
CA LEU A 342 -23.10 5.01 0.04
C LEU A 342 -24.22 5.40 1.00
N THR A 343 -23.95 5.37 2.32
CA THR A 343 -24.84 5.85 3.36
C THR A 343 -24.29 7.14 3.95
N ALA A 344 -25.09 8.20 3.89
CA ALA A 344 -24.81 9.46 4.59
C ALA A 344 -25.30 9.38 6.05
N HIS A 345 -24.51 9.93 6.96
CA HIS A 345 -24.82 9.98 8.37
C HIS A 345 -25.00 11.42 8.87
N GLU A 346 -26.22 11.75 9.37
CA GLU A 346 -26.56 13.05 9.96
C GLU A 346 -27.38 12.81 11.24
N PRO A 347 -26.77 12.99 12.42
CA PRO A 347 -25.37 13.36 12.67
C PRO A 347 -24.40 12.27 12.24
N PRO A 348 -23.10 12.58 12.07
CA PRO A 348 -22.09 11.60 11.69
C PRO A 348 -21.94 10.50 12.75
N LEU A 349 -21.53 9.30 12.36
CA LEU A 349 -21.10 8.29 13.33
C LEU A 349 -19.84 8.80 14.06
N LEU A 350 -19.81 8.67 15.38
CA LEU A 350 -18.69 9.18 16.20
C LEU A 350 -18.16 8.10 17.14
N TYR A 351 -16.86 7.88 17.12
CA TYR A 351 -16.19 6.86 17.92
C TYR A 351 -15.03 7.44 18.75
N ASP A 352 -14.81 6.90 19.96
CA ASP A 352 -13.60 7.13 20.77
C ASP A 352 -12.64 5.96 20.57
N LEU A 353 -11.69 6.10 19.64
CA LEU A 353 -10.75 5.03 19.27
C LEU A 353 -9.82 4.59 20.40
N SER A 354 -9.71 5.36 21.48
CA SER A 354 -8.91 4.98 22.65
C SER A 354 -9.61 3.92 23.50
N LYS A 355 -10.93 3.82 23.39
CA LYS A 355 -11.78 2.88 24.14
C LYS A 355 -12.42 1.84 23.23
N ASP A 356 -12.70 2.23 22.00
CA ASP A 356 -13.36 1.43 20.98
C ASP A 356 -12.60 1.52 19.65
N PRO A 357 -11.44 0.88 19.55
CA PRO A 357 -10.67 0.85 18.29
C PRO A 357 -11.37 0.08 17.17
N GLY A 358 -12.39 -0.73 17.53
CA GLY A 358 -13.21 -1.49 16.59
C GLY A 358 -14.39 -0.71 16.01
N GLU A 359 -14.61 0.55 16.43
CA GLU A 359 -15.70 1.40 15.94
C GLU A 359 -17.08 0.73 16.02
N ASN A 360 -17.35 0.08 17.17
CA ASN A 360 -18.58 -0.70 17.41
C ASN A 360 -19.68 0.12 18.10
N TYR A 361 -19.30 1.17 18.84
CA TYR A 361 -20.21 1.92 19.71
C TYR A 361 -20.25 3.39 19.29
N ASN A 362 -21.25 3.76 18.47
CA ASN A 362 -21.48 5.15 18.11
C ASN A 362 -21.89 5.97 19.33
N LEU A 363 -21.06 6.96 19.68
CA LEU A 363 -21.27 7.80 20.88
C LEU A 363 -22.49 8.70 20.79
N LEU A 364 -23.11 8.83 19.61
CA LEU A 364 -24.30 9.64 19.36
C LEU A 364 -25.59 8.81 19.33
N GLU A 365 -25.48 7.49 19.47
CA GLU A 365 -26.61 6.56 19.50
C GLU A 365 -26.86 6.04 20.92
N GLY A 366 -28.11 5.72 21.22
CA GLY A 366 -28.51 5.07 22.46
C GLY A 366 -29.23 6.00 23.45
N THR A 367 -29.56 5.43 24.64
CA THR A 367 -30.31 6.08 25.68
C THR A 367 -29.48 6.91 26.68
N THR A 368 -28.18 6.93 26.50
CA THR A 368 -27.23 7.66 27.36
C THR A 368 -27.15 9.12 26.93
N GLU A 369 -27.20 10.03 27.87
CA GLU A 369 -27.04 11.46 27.62
C GLU A 369 -25.66 11.74 27.00
N VAL A 370 -25.65 12.39 25.84
CA VAL A 370 -24.41 12.74 25.14
C VAL A 370 -23.68 13.81 25.93
N THR A 371 -22.47 13.52 26.37
CA THR A 371 -21.70 14.44 27.21
C THR A 371 -21.26 15.71 26.44
N PRO A 372 -21.06 16.84 27.15
CA PRO A 372 -20.55 18.06 26.52
C PRO A 372 -19.18 17.88 25.80
N GLU A 373 -18.34 16.92 26.26
CA GLU A 373 -17.07 16.57 25.62
C GLU A 373 -17.33 15.96 24.24
N VAL A 374 -18.22 14.98 24.15
CA VAL A 374 -18.60 14.29 22.91
C VAL A 374 -19.21 15.29 21.90
N LEU A 375 -20.10 16.18 22.36
CA LEU A 375 -20.67 17.21 21.48
C LEU A 375 -19.62 18.20 20.96
N ARG A 376 -18.64 18.57 21.77
CA ARG A 376 -17.52 19.42 21.33
C ARG A 376 -16.68 18.70 20.29
N ALA A 377 -16.34 17.42 20.53
CA ALA A 377 -15.58 16.61 19.57
C ALA A 377 -16.30 16.50 18.22
N MET A 378 -17.61 16.19 18.23
CA MET A 378 -18.41 16.14 17.01
C MET A 378 -18.35 17.46 16.24
N LYS A 379 -18.62 18.60 16.91
CA LYS A 379 -18.57 19.92 16.27
C LYS A 379 -17.19 20.26 15.69
N GLN A 380 -16.13 19.88 16.41
CA GLN A 380 -14.76 20.08 15.92
C GLN A 380 -14.49 19.26 14.65
N LEU A 381 -14.92 17.99 14.60
CA LEU A 381 -14.72 17.13 13.44
C LEU A 381 -15.54 17.60 12.23
N GLN A 382 -16.78 18.06 12.45
CA GLN A 382 -17.59 18.70 11.41
C GLN A 382 -16.93 19.96 10.86
N LEU A 383 -16.38 20.82 11.73
CA LEU A 383 -15.66 22.02 11.32
C LEU A 383 -14.40 21.68 10.52
N LEU A 384 -13.60 20.70 10.99
CA LEU A 384 -12.40 20.25 10.27
C LEU A 384 -12.74 19.73 8.88
N LYS A 385 -13.80 18.90 8.75
CA LYS A 385 -14.27 18.45 7.44
C LYS A 385 -14.65 19.63 6.55
N ALA A 386 -15.49 20.53 7.05
CA ALA A 386 -15.97 21.68 6.25
C ALA A 386 -14.81 22.57 5.78
N GLN A 387 -13.83 22.83 6.65
CA GLN A 387 -12.63 23.62 6.30
C GLN A 387 -11.77 22.90 5.25
N PHE A 388 -11.56 21.59 5.42
CA PHE A 388 -10.75 20.81 4.50
C PHE A 388 -11.41 20.71 3.12
N ASP A 389 -12.69 20.38 3.05
CA ASP A 389 -13.42 20.25 1.79
C ASP A 389 -13.49 21.60 1.05
N ALA A 390 -13.67 22.71 1.77
CA ALA A 390 -13.68 24.06 1.18
C ALA A 390 -12.30 24.49 0.65
N ALA A 391 -11.22 24.00 1.24
CA ALA A 391 -9.86 24.31 0.81
C ALA A 391 -9.38 23.39 -0.33
N MET A 392 -10.03 22.25 -0.52
CA MET A 392 -9.63 21.25 -1.51
C MET A 392 -9.83 21.77 -2.93
N LYS A 393 -8.79 21.61 -3.75
CA LYS A 393 -8.83 21.93 -5.17
C LYS A 393 -8.60 20.64 -5.96
N PHE A 394 -9.62 20.25 -6.69
CA PHE A 394 -9.52 19.07 -7.56
C PHE A 394 -8.84 19.47 -8.87
N GLY A 395 -7.74 18.80 -9.18
CA GLY A 395 -7.08 18.88 -10.47
C GLY A 395 -7.60 17.80 -11.46
N PRO A 396 -7.07 17.75 -12.68
CA PRO A 396 -7.41 16.69 -13.62
C PRO A 396 -7.02 15.31 -13.08
N SER A 397 -7.99 14.40 -13.00
CA SER A 397 -7.75 13.04 -12.54
C SER A 397 -6.90 12.27 -13.54
N GLN A 398 -5.81 11.67 -13.08
CA GLN A 398 -5.01 10.74 -13.91
C GLN A 398 -5.80 9.49 -14.27
N MET A 399 -6.72 9.06 -13.40
CA MET A 399 -7.61 7.93 -13.65
C MET A 399 -8.60 8.21 -14.79
N ALA A 400 -9.04 9.46 -14.94
CA ALA A 400 -9.96 9.88 -15.98
C ALA A 400 -9.33 10.03 -17.39
N ARG A 401 -8.01 9.86 -17.53
CA ARG A 401 -7.33 9.95 -18.85
C ARG A 401 -7.65 8.80 -19.79
N GLY A 402 -8.39 7.81 -19.31
CA GLY A 402 -8.81 6.64 -20.06
C GLY A 402 -7.71 5.60 -20.26
N GLN A 403 -8.00 4.67 -21.14
CA GLN A 403 -7.16 3.49 -21.37
C GLN A 403 -6.69 3.42 -22.81
N ASP A 404 -5.56 2.76 -23.02
CA ASP A 404 -5.01 2.44 -24.33
C ASP A 404 -4.35 1.05 -24.29
N PRO A 405 -4.97 0.04 -24.92
CA PRO A 405 -4.45 -1.32 -24.91
C PRO A 405 -3.00 -1.45 -25.43
N SER A 406 -2.54 -0.50 -26.26
CA SER A 406 -1.18 -0.49 -26.79
C SER A 406 -0.12 -0.17 -25.75
N LEU A 407 -0.52 0.36 -24.58
CA LEU A 407 0.38 0.63 -23.44
C LEU A 407 0.69 -0.63 -22.63
N GLN A 408 -0.05 -1.71 -22.82
CA GLN A 408 0.25 -2.97 -22.13
C GLN A 408 1.58 -3.50 -22.59
N ILE A 409 2.47 -3.75 -21.63
CA ILE A 409 3.83 -4.19 -21.91
C ILE A 409 3.80 -5.59 -22.50
N CYS A 410 4.43 -5.75 -23.67
CA CYS A 410 4.62 -7.01 -24.33
C CYS A 410 6.11 -7.19 -24.67
N CYS A 411 6.70 -8.29 -24.25
CA CYS A 411 8.11 -8.60 -24.50
C CYS A 411 8.46 -8.77 -25.98
N LYS A 412 7.45 -9.01 -26.83
CA LYS A 412 7.57 -9.10 -28.29
C LYS A 412 6.61 -8.11 -28.93
N PRO A 413 6.89 -6.80 -28.92
CA PRO A 413 6.03 -5.82 -29.56
C PRO A 413 5.79 -6.21 -31.03
N ARG A 414 4.54 -6.15 -31.49
CA ARG A 414 4.11 -6.57 -32.85
C ARG A 414 4.04 -8.08 -33.09
N CYS A 415 4.10 -8.92 -32.06
CA CYS A 415 3.89 -10.35 -32.24
C CYS A 415 2.43 -10.67 -32.60
N THR A 416 2.21 -11.81 -33.24
CA THR A 416 0.88 -12.31 -33.65
C THR A 416 0.72 -13.78 -33.25
N PRO A 417 -0.44 -14.21 -32.79
CA PRO A 417 -1.62 -13.41 -32.46
C PRO A 417 -1.50 -12.70 -31.11
N TYR A 418 -1.70 -11.38 -31.09
CA TYR A 418 -1.76 -10.63 -29.85
C TYR A 418 -3.10 -10.95 -29.12
N PRO A 419 -3.16 -11.09 -27.77
CA PRO A 419 -2.04 -10.93 -26.80
C PRO A 419 -1.30 -12.24 -26.46
N VAL A 420 -1.68 -13.37 -27.04
CA VAL A 420 -1.16 -14.72 -26.70
C VAL A 420 0.36 -14.82 -26.95
N CYS A 421 0.83 -14.09 -27.95
CA CYS A 421 2.25 -14.06 -28.33
C CYS A 421 3.16 -13.27 -27.37
N CYS A 422 2.59 -12.51 -26.41
CA CYS A 422 3.32 -11.80 -25.37
C CYS A 422 3.81 -12.75 -24.28
N GLN A 423 4.54 -13.78 -24.66
CA GLN A 423 5.15 -14.75 -23.73
C GLN A 423 6.66 -14.81 -23.99
N CYS A 424 7.40 -14.45 -22.95
CA CYS A 424 8.86 -14.54 -22.94
C CYS A 424 9.26 -15.16 -21.60
N PRO A 425 9.49 -16.49 -21.56
CA PRO A 425 9.89 -17.16 -20.34
C PRO A 425 11.24 -16.63 -19.87
N GLU A 426 11.45 -16.70 -18.56
CA GLU A 426 12.74 -16.40 -17.95
C GLU A 426 13.83 -17.20 -18.67
N LEU A 427 14.92 -16.54 -19.01
CA LEU A 427 16.15 -17.26 -19.31
C LEU A 427 16.51 -17.98 -17.99
N GLN A 428 16.30 -19.29 -17.95
CA GLN A 428 16.72 -20.08 -16.80
C GLN A 428 18.17 -19.73 -16.50
N PRO A 429 18.53 -19.38 -15.26
CA PRO A 429 19.93 -19.24 -14.91
C PRO A 429 20.58 -20.56 -15.29
N ARG A 430 21.61 -20.51 -16.16
CA ARG A 430 22.42 -21.69 -16.47
C ARG A 430 22.88 -22.23 -15.13
N GLY A 431 22.42 -23.41 -14.80
CA GLY A 431 22.65 -24.04 -13.51
C GLY A 431 24.14 -23.95 -13.13
N HIS A 432 24.37 -23.44 -11.95
CA HIS A 432 25.59 -23.64 -11.20
C HIS A 432 25.32 -24.64 -10.09
#